data_6538c1f57a70492ca8bd420272de703d
#
_entry.id   6538c1f57a70492ca8bd420272de703d
#
_cell.length_a   1.000
_cell.length_b   1.000
_cell.length_c   1.000
_cell.angle_alpha   90.00
_cell.angle_beta   90.00
_cell.angle_gamma   90.00
#
_symmetry.space_group_name_H-M   'P 1'
#
loop_
_entity.id
_entity.type
_entity.pdbx_description
1 polymer ?
#
loop_
_entity_poly.entity_id
_entity_poly.type
_entity_poly.pdbx_seq_one_letter_code
_entity_poly.pdbx_strand_id
1 'polypeptide(L)'
;MKKSFIPLLVSIVLFSCDRWEEGIARDIVLPPHNPQIAASLFIDSMDSTLSATISKTGGLFDTTKTGVIKDAEVKLYQDGTLLHQLNDFSVYQTYDKFLGNQIGIVNGELILEVAHPDFETVSAAQSFPEKAVFTAEVDYGGTTFFDETSDALTISFSDIPGENQHYLINLHAHYRNGITGQDTSEYFPLYLETTNQNATRINEGGILLSEEGVDRDLAIRFATGINSINYLFQLEYRITVSTLSDELYKFYQSYSAFQNAQGNPFAEPVILYSNMSNDIGCFGISTTIRKWE
;
A
#
# COMPACT_ATOMS: atom_id res chain seq x y z
N MET A 1 49.31 29.64 -55.44
CA MET A 1 47.88 29.87 -55.26
C MET A 1 47.26 28.77 -54.41
N LYS A 2 47.60 28.61 -53.07
CA LYS A 2 47.08 27.56 -52.21
C LYS A 2 46.72 28.01 -50.76
N LYS A 3 46.65 29.32 -50.51
CA LYS A 3 46.42 29.83 -49.13
C LYS A 3 45.08 30.50 -48.89
N SER A 4 44.14 30.55 -49.85
CA SER A 4 42.90 31.32 -49.72
C SER A 4 41.63 30.52 -49.42
N PHE A 5 41.72 29.18 -49.35
CA PHE A 5 40.54 28.31 -49.14
C PHE A 5 40.23 28.01 -47.68
N ILE A 6 41.19 28.11 -46.77
CA ILE A 6 41.03 27.77 -45.36
C ILE A 6 40.10 28.78 -44.61
N PRO A 7 40.21 30.12 -44.78
CA PRO A 7 39.34 31.06 -44.10
C PRO A 7 37.87 30.97 -44.55
N LEU A 8 37.61 30.58 -45.79
CA LEU A 8 36.27 30.43 -46.33
C LEU A 8 35.58 29.18 -45.72
N LEU A 9 36.34 28.11 -45.54
CA LEU A 9 35.80 26.88 -44.91
C LEU A 9 35.51 27.05 -43.44
N VAL A 10 36.33 27.81 -42.70
CA VAL A 10 36.08 28.13 -41.27
C VAL A 10 34.86 29.07 -41.09
N SER A 11 34.62 30.03 -42.04
CA SER A 11 33.45 30.86 -42.00
C SER A 11 32.15 30.10 -42.20
N ILE A 12 32.13 29.04 -43.02
CA ILE A 12 30.91 28.23 -43.27
C ILE A 12 30.56 27.39 -42.03
N VAL A 13 31.54 26.95 -41.24
CA VAL A 13 31.28 26.16 -40.00
C VAL A 13 30.72 27.02 -38.87
N LEU A 14 31.05 28.32 -38.84
CA LEU A 14 30.56 29.21 -37.78
C LEU A 14 29.11 29.67 -37.99
N PHE A 15 28.56 29.55 -39.18
CA PHE A 15 27.14 29.88 -39.45
C PHE A 15 26.19 28.67 -39.32
N SER A 16 26.68 27.49 -39.03
CA SER A 16 25.89 26.29 -38.93
C SER A 16 25.22 26.08 -37.54
N CYS A 17 25.61 26.83 -36.54
CA CYS A 17 25.09 26.63 -35.17
C CYS A 17 23.76 27.34 -34.85
N ASP A 18 23.38 28.39 -35.59
CA ASP A 18 22.19 29.20 -35.24
C ASP A 18 20.84 28.57 -35.66
N ARG A 19 20.86 27.47 -36.43
CA ARG A 19 19.63 26.83 -36.90
C ARG A 19 19.17 25.62 -36.10
N TRP A 20 19.94 25.18 -35.12
CA TRP A 20 19.58 24.01 -34.32
C TRP A 20 18.69 24.32 -33.11
N GLU A 21 18.64 25.56 -32.66
CA GLU A 21 17.78 25.94 -31.53
C GLU A 21 16.30 26.14 -31.92
N GLU A 22 15.99 26.53 -33.16
CA GLU A 22 14.60 26.76 -33.60
C GLU A 22 13.80 25.47 -33.90
N GLY A 23 14.42 24.31 -33.89
CA GLY A 23 13.82 23.06 -34.37
C GLY A 23 13.33 22.09 -33.28
N ILE A 24 13.68 22.28 -32.01
CA ILE A 24 13.48 21.25 -30.97
C ILE A 24 12.52 21.68 -29.86
N ALA A 25 12.42 22.97 -29.58
CA ALA A 25 11.44 23.47 -28.60
C ALA A 25 10.12 23.82 -29.31
N ARG A 26 9.22 22.84 -29.43
CA ARG A 26 7.81 23.14 -29.68
C ARG A 26 7.17 23.49 -28.34
N ASP A 27 6.55 24.65 -28.26
CA ASP A 27 5.66 24.93 -27.15
C ASP A 27 4.56 23.86 -27.11
N ILE A 28 4.70 22.92 -26.20
CA ILE A 28 3.66 21.92 -25.95
C ILE A 28 2.57 22.64 -25.16
N VAL A 29 1.48 22.96 -25.85
CA VAL A 29 0.28 23.46 -25.17
C VAL A 29 -0.34 22.27 -24.43
N LEU A 30 -0.17 22.26 -23.13
CA LEU A 30 -0.82 21.25 -22.28
C LEU A 30 -2.32 21.57 -22.17
N PRO A 31 -3.17 20.54 -22.16
CA PRO A 31 -4.58 20.74 -21.85
C PRO A 31 -4.72 21.35 -20.45
N PRO A 32 -5.71 22.23 -20.22
CA PRO A 32 -5.97 22.79 -18.91
C PRO A 32 -6.27 21.64 -17.92
N HIS A 33 -5.63 21.67 -16.75
CA HIS A 33 -5.92 20.73 -15.68
C HIS A 33 -7.15 21.19 -14.89
N ASN A 34 -8.14 20.31 -14.77
CA ASN A 34 -9.29 20.49 -13.89
C ASN A 34 -9.01 19.75 -12.58
N PRO A 35 -8.74 20.44 -11.46
CA PRO A 35 -8.50 19.77 -10.19
C PRO A 35 -9.70 18.94 -9.74
N GLN A 36 -9.44 17.75 -9.23
CA GLN A 36 -10.44 16.82 -8.71
C GLN A 36 -10.07 16.38 -7.30
N ILE A 37 -11.05 15.91 -6.53
CA ILE A 37 -10.81 15.30 -5.22
C ILE A 37 -10.05 13.98 -5.42
N ALA A 38 -8.98 13.80 -4.66
CA ALA A 38 -8.34 12.52 -4.42
C ALA A 38 -8.62 12.11 -2.99
N ALA A 39 -9.34 11.01 -2.79
CA ALA A 39 -9.77 10.55 -1.48
C ALA A 39 -9.28 9.12 -1.21
N SER A 40 -8.71 8.91 -0.01
CA SER A 40 -8.32 7.58 0.44
C SER A 40 -8.72 7.36 1.89
N LEU A 41 -9.36 6.22 2.15
CA LEU A 41 -9.70 5.73 3.48
C LEU A 41 -9.49 4.22 3.50
N PHE A 42 -8.68 3.74 4.44
CA PHE A 42 -8.52 2.31 4.70
C PHE A 42 -9.04 2.00 6.08
N ILE A 43 -9.90 0.99 6.18
CA ILE A 43 -10.54 0.58 7.43
C ILE A 43 -10.16 -0.88 7.71
N ASP A 44 -9.60 -1.12 8.90
CA ASP A 44 -9.41 -2.46 9.42
C ASP A 44 -10.39 -2.73 10.57
N SER A 45 -10.86 -3.96 10.69
CA SER A 45 -11.78 -4.37 11.75
C SER A 45 -11.26 -4.12 13.17
N MET A 46 -9.96 -3.94 13.33
CA MET A 46 -9.29 -3.64 14.60
C MET A 46 -9.04 -2.15 14.82
N ASP A 47 -9.40 -1.28 13.88
CA ASP A 47 -9.19 0.15 14.01
C ASP A 47 -10.11 0.76 15.07
N SER A 48 -9.53 1.62 15.90
CA SER A 48 -10.25 2.48 16.85
C SER A 48 -10.29 3.94 16.42
N THR A 49 -9.65 4.26 15.29
CA THR A 49 -9.65 5.57 14.68
C THR A 49 -9.73 5.40 13.16
N LEU A 50 -10.67 6.09 12.53
CA LEU A 50 -10.77 6.18 11.09
C LEU A 50 -9.98 7.41 10.64
N SER A 51 -9.14 7.27 9.61
CA SER A 51 -8.29 8.36 9.10
C SER A 51 -8.37 8.43 7.58
N ALA A 52 -9.01 9.48 7.05
CA ALA A 52 -9.12 9.70 5.62
C ALA A 52 -8.15 10.78 5.14
N THR A 53 -7.48 10.54 4.03
CA THR A 53 -6.64 11.53 3.34
C THR A 53 -7.42 12.13 2.18
N ILE A 54 -7.65 13.44 2.21
CA ILE A 54 -8.39 14.16 1.18
C ILE A 54 -7.49 15.27 0.60
N SER A 55 -7.25 15.21 -0.69
CA SER A 55 -6.43 16.18 -1.40
C SER A 55 -7.03 16.50 -2.76
N LYS A 56 -6.49 17.51 -3.44
CA LYS A 56 -6.82 17.80 -4.82
C LYS A 56 -5.67 17.41 -5.76
N THR A 57 -6.02 16.98 -6.95
CA THR A 57 -5.02 16.71 -7.99
C THR A 57 -4.35 18.01 -8.45
N GLY A 58 -3.09 17.93 -8.84
CA GLY A 58 -2.30 19.03 -9.42
C GLY A 58 -2.03 18.83 -10.91
N GLY A 59 -1.83 19.91 -11.63
CA GLY A 59 -1.36 19.87 -13.02
C GLY A 59 0.08 19.38 -13.12
N LEU A 60 0.48 18.87 -14.29
CA LEU A 60 1.80 18.29 -14.54
C LEU A 60 2.98 19.23 -14.19
N PHE A 61 2.79 20.54 -14.30
CA PHE A 61 3.81 21.55 -13.99
C PHE A 61 3.47 22.39 -12.76
N ASP A 62 2.47 21.98 -11.97
CA ASP A 62 2.22 22.67 -10.72
C ASP A 62 3.40 22.45 -9.78
N THR A 63 4.15 23.51 -9.52
CA THR A 63 5.27 23.50 -8.56
C THR A 63 4.77 23.57 -7.11
N THR A 64 3.50 23.93 -6.92
CA THR A 64 2.85 23.89 -5.60
C THR A 64 2.50 22.45 -5.26
N LYS A 65 2.89 22.01 -4.06
CA LYS A 65 2.49 20.70 -3.53
C LYS A 65 0.98 20.54 -3.66
N THR A 66 0.53 19.38 -4.11
CA THR A 66 -0.87 18.97 -4.13
C THR A 66 -1.53 19.40 -2.82
N GLY A 67 -2.52 20.29 -2.91
CA GLY A 67 -3.09 20.90 -1.71
C GLY A 67 -4.01 19.94 -1.00
N VAL A 68 -3.78 19.71 0.29
CA VAL A 68 -4.77 19.03 1.14
C VAL A 68 -6.02 19.93 1.21
N ILE A 69 -7.19 19.34 1.03
CA ILE A 69 -8.48 20.01 1.22
C ILE A 69 -8.78 19.95 2.73
N LYS A 70 -9.04 21.09 3.38
CA LYS A 70 -9.23 21.18 4.85
C LYS A 70 -10.67 21.29 5.29
N ASP A 71 -11.57 21.56 4.37
CA ASP A 71 -12.98 21.87 4.58
C ASP A 71 -13.89 20.92 3.78
N ALA A 72 -13.39 19.73 3.44
CA ALA A 72 -14.20 18.67 2.87
C ALA A 72 -15.16 18.06 3.91
N GLU A 73 -16.32 17.70 3.46
CA GLU A 73 -17.25 16.89 4.23
C GLU A 73 -17.01 15.40 3.94
N VAL A 74 -16.53 14.66 4.95
CA VAL A 74 -16.17 13.24 4.82
C VAL A 74 -17.14 12.40 5.64
N LYS A 75 -17.92 11.57 4.98
CA LYS A 75 -18.98 10.75 5.58
C LYS A 75 -18.83 9.29 5.25
N LEU A 76 -19.10 8.45 6.22
CA LEU A 76 -19.21 7.00 6.08
C LEU A 76 -20.63 6.59 6.37
N TYR A 77 -21.29 5.95 5.42
CA TYR A 77 -22.62 5.40 5.54
C TYR A 77 -22.58 3.88 5.65
N GLN A 78 -23.58 3.32 6.29
CA GLN A 78 -23.86 1.88 6.32
C GLN A 78 -25.30 1.67 5.82
N ASP A 79 -25.46 0.91 4.74
CA ASP A 79 -26.77 0.63 4.14
C ASP A 79 -27.62 1.91 3.94
N GLY A 80 -26.97 3.00 3.51
CA GLY A 80 -27.61 4.30 3.28
C GLY A 80 -27.86 5.14 4.53
N THR A 81 -27.52 4.66 5.73
CA THR A 81 -27.62 5.42 6.98
C THR A 81 -26.26 5.97 7.38
N LEU A 82 -26.18 7.25 7.75
CA LEU A 82 -24.94 7.87 8.21
C LEU A 82 -24.42 7.13 9.46
N LEU A 83 -23.26 6.50 9.32
CA LEU A 83 -22.58 5.78 10.40
C LEU A 83 -21.61 6.69 11.14
N HIS A 84 -20.72 7.35 10.40
CA HIS A 84 -19.72 8.26 10.95
C HIS A 84 -19.52 9.47 10.05
N GLN A 85 -19.18 10.61 10.67
CA GLN A 85 -18.65 11.79 9.99
C GLN A 85 -17.26 12.07 10.56
N LEU A 86 -16.26 12.19 9.67
CA LEU A 86 -14.87 12.46 10.03
C LEU A 86 -14.68 13.98 10.02
N ASN A 87 -14.66 14.59 11.19
CA ASN A 87 -14.64 16.04 11.35
C ASN A 87 -13.32 16.59 11.89
N ASP A 88 -12.50 15.73 12.50
CA ASP A 88 -11.28 16.17 13.18
C ASP A 88 -10.11 16.22 12.18
N PHE A 89 -9.79 17.42 11.70
CA PHE A 89 -8.64 17.61 10.83
C PHE A 89 -7.36 17.63 11.65
N SER A 90 -6.52 16.58 11.46
CA SER A 90 -5.34 16.33 12.28
C SER A 90 -4.10 17.11 11.82
N VAL A 91 -3.07 17.15 12.67
CA VAL A 91 -1.75 17.68 12.32
C VAL A 91 -1.05 16.88 11.22
N TYR A 92 -1.48 15.65 10.99
CA TYR A 92 -1.00 14.77 9.92
C TYR A 92 -1.72 15.02 8.58
N GLN A 93 -2.60 16.02 8.54
CA GLN A 93 -3.37 16.40 7.36
C GLN A 93 -4.38 15.31 6.93
N THR A 94 -4.92 14.60 7.89
CA THR A 94 -5.99 13.60 7.73
C THR A 94 -7.28 14.06 8.38
N TYR A 95 -8.41 13.53 7.92
CA TYR A 95 -9.70 13.65 8.58
C TYR A 95 -9.88 12.46 9.48
N ASP A 96 -9.91 12.70 10.79
CA ASP A 96 -9.93 11.64 11.78
C ASP A 96 -11.28 11.53 12.48
N LYS A 97 -11.59 10.31 12.92
CA LYS A 97 -12.70 10.02 13.82
C LYS A 97 -12.26 8.98 14.83
N PHE A 98 -12.13 9.39 16.08
CA PHE A 98 -11.89 8.46 17.18
C PHE A 98 -13.21 7.76 17.56
N LEU A 99 -13.19 6.42 17.59
CA LEU A 99 -14.36 5.56 17.85
C LEU A 99 -14.47 5.14 19.32
N GLY A 100 -13.35 5.19 20.06
CA GLY A 100 -13.27 4.73 21.44
C GLY A 100 -13.02 3.22 21.57
N ASN A 101 -13.64 2.41 20.72
CA ASN A 101 -13.44 0.96 20.61
C ASN A 101 -13.11 0.62 19.17
N GLN A 102 -12.63 -0.63 18.93
CA GLN A 102 -12.46 -1.15 17.58
C GLN A 102 -13.80 -1.13 16.84
N ILE A 103 -13.75 -0.78 15.54
CA ILE A 103 -14.96 -0.74 14.70
C ILE A 103 -15.61 -2.12 14.59
N GLY A 104 -14.78 -3.19 14.62
CA GLY A 104 -15.26 -4.55 14.41
C GLY A 104 -15.68 -4.80 12.96
N ILE A 105 -16.28 -5.96 12.73
CA ILE A 105 -16.89 -6.29 11.44
C ILE A 105 -18.30 -5.69 11.41
N VAL A 106 -18.51 -4.77 10.49
CA VAL A 106 -19.82 -4.16 10.23
C VAL A 106 -20.49 -4.91 9.09
N ASN A 107 -21.69 -5.44 9.33
CA ASN A 107 -22.45 -6.12 8.28
C ASN A 107 -23.05 -5.12 7.29
N GLY A 108 -23.15 -5.51 6.02
CA GLY A 108 -23.71 -4.67 4.96
C GLY A 108 -22.66 -3.83 4.25
N GLU A 109 -23.14 -2.95 3.39
CA GLU A 109 -22.30 -2.11 2.55
C GLU A 109 -21.93 -0.82 3.26
N LEU A 110 -20.64 -0.51 3.28
CA LEU A 110 -20.12 0.79 3.71
C LEU A 110 -19.86 1.66 2.48
N ILE A 111 -20.32 2.91 2.52
CA ILE A 111 -20.13 3.90 1.46
C ILE A 111 -19.35 5.08 2.04
N LEU A 112 -18.16 5.32 1.50
CA LEU A 112 -17.43 6.56 1.71
C LEU A 112 -17.96 7.61 0.75
N GLU A 113 -18.31 8.78 1.25
CA GLU A 113 -18.68 9.95 0.47
C GLU A 113 -17.83 11.15 0.90
N VAL A 114 -17.26 11.85 -0.07
CA VAL A 114 -16.46 13.05 0.14
C VAL A 114 -17.00 14.17 -0.74
N ALA A 115 -17.46 15.24 -0.09
CA ALA A 115 -18.03 16.42 -0.75
C ALA A 115 -17.25 17.69 -0.40
N HIS A 116 -17.19 18.60 -1.36
CA HIS A 116 -16.63 19.95 -1.19
C HIS A 116 -17.32 20.91 -2.15
N PRO A 117 -17.60 22.18 -1.78
CA PRO A 117 -18.33 23.12 -2.64
C PRO A 117 -17.72 23.37 -4.01
N ASP A 118 -16.38 23.30 -4.12
CA ASP A 118 -15.65 23.61 -5.36
C ASP A 118 -15.39 22.38 -6.25
N PHE A 119 -15.78 21.17 -5.82
CA PHE A 119 -15.50 19.93 -6.52
C PHE A 119 -16.74 19.04 -6.63
N GLU A 120 -16.72 18.15 -7.59
CA GLU A 120 -17.73 17.09 -7.66
C GLU A 120 -17.59 16.12 -6.46
N THR A 121 -18.72 15.72 -5.91
CA THR A 121 -18.77 14.72 -4.83
C THR A 121 -18.26 13.38 -5.36
N VAL A 122 -17.39 12.73 -4.58
CA VAL A 122 -16.83 11.43 -4.93
C VAL A 122 -17.23 10.39 -3.88
N SER A 123 -17.42 9.15 -4.32
CA SER A 123 -17.82 8.05 -3.44
C SER A 123 -17.23 6.73 -3.88
N ALA A 124 -17.20 5.78 -2.94
CA ALA A 124 -16.90 4.38 -3.18
C ALA A 124 -17.63 3.52 -2.17
N ALA A 125 -17.96 2.29 -2.55
CA ALA A 125 -18.66 1.33 -1.71
C ALA A 125 -17.81 0.08 -1.48
N GLN A 126 -17.85 -0.45 -0.24
CA GLN A 126 -17.12 -1.63 0.17
C GLN A 126 -17.86 -2.40 1.27
N SER A 127 -17.57 -3.69 1.41
CA SER A 127 -18.02 -4.50 2.54
C SER A 127 -16.82 -5.16 3.23
N PHE A 128 -16.96 -5.46 4.52
CA PHE A 128 -15.93 -6.22 5.22
C PHE A 128 -15.82 -7.63 4.60
N PRO A 129 -14.60 -8.04 4.20
CA PRO A 129 -14.37 -9.41 3.76
C PRO A 129 -14.54 -10.37 4.93
N GLU A 130 -14.83 -11.62 4.60
CA GLU A 130 -14.93 -12.67 5.60
C GLU A 130 -13.59 -12.86 6.34
N LYS A 131 -13.72 -13.29 7.58
CA LYS A 131 -12.59 -13.50 8.47
C LYS A 131 -11.78 -14.72 8.04
N ALA A 132 -10.47 -14.59 7.86
CA ALA A 132 -9.59 -15.70 7.55
C ALA A 132 -9.69 -16.81 8.59
N VAL A 133 -9.70 -18.07 8.15
CA VAL A 133 -9.53 -19.22 9.02
C VAL A 133 -8.18 -19.84 8.69
N PHE A 134 -7.25 -19.79 9.65
CA PHE A 134 -5.90 -20.30 9.45
C PHE A 134 -5.34 -20.92 10.72
N THR A 135 -4.37 -21.82 10.54
CA THR A 135 -3.45 -22.28 11.58
C THR A 135 -2.05 -21.77 11.29
N ALA A 136 -1.25 -21.67 12.33
CA ALA A 136 0.15 -21.27 12.20
C ALA A 136 1.01 -22.20 13.06
N GLU A 137 2.19 -22.53 12.56
CA GLU A 137 3.16 -23.39 13.24
C GLU A 137 4.56 -22.80 13.03
N VAL A 138 5.33 -22.70 14.11
CA VAL A 138 6.73 -22.28 14.09
C VAL A 138 7.62 -23.52 14.24
N ASP A 139 8.53 -23.71 13.27
CA ASP A 139 9.57 -24.74 13.28
C ASP A 139 10.92 -24.02 13.54
N TYR A 140 11.37 -24.13 14.78
CA TYR A 140 12.56 -23.42 15.24
C TYR A 140 13.83 -24.01 14.60
N GLY A 141 14.57 -23.16 13.89
CA GLY A 141 15.72 -23.58 13.10
C GLY A 141 15.38 -24.49 11.92
N GLY A 142 14.11 -24.52 11.51
CA GLY A 142 13.58 -25.46 10.52
C GLY A 142 13.86 -25.12 9.06
N THR A 143 14.55 -24.01 8.77
CA THR A 143 14.86 -23.58 7.40
C THR A 143 16.21 -22.88 7.34
N THR A 144 16.62 -22.51 6.11
CA THR A 144 17.83 -21.73 5.85
C THR A 144 17.44 -20.40 5.19
N PHE A 145 18.09 -19.31 5.63
CA PHE A 145 17.92 -17.98 5.12
C PHE A 145 19.31 -17.36 4.91
N PHE A 146 19.67 -17.00 3.67
CA PHE A 146 21.03 -16.54 3.33
C PHE A 146 22.15 -17.42 3.88
N ASP A 147 22.06 -18.75 3.67
CA ASP A 147 22.99 -19.76 4.17
C ASP A 147 23.10 -19.90 5.71
N GLU A 148 22.25 -19.20 6.46
CA GLU A 148 22.14 -19.30 7.91
C GLU A 148 20.86 -20.05 8.31
N THR A 149 20.95 -20.82 9.42
CA THR A 149 19.76 -21.48 9.98
C THR A 149 18.75 -20.43 10.47
N SER A 150 17.50 -20.61 10.13
CA SER A 150 16.41 -19.70 10.47
C SER A 150 15.18 -20.47 10.95
N ASP A 151 14.38 -19.82 11.78
CA ASP A 151 13.06 -20.32 12.11
C ASP A 151 12.15 -20.25 10.89
N ALA A 152 11.26 -21.21 10.75
CA ALA A 152 10.27 -21.24 9.71
C ALA A 152 8.87 -21.07 10.30
N LEU A 153 8.05 -20.24 9.69
CA LEU A 153 6.64 -20.08 9.97
C LEU A 153 5.84 -20.76 8.85
N THR A 154 4.96 -21.70 9.19
CA THR A 154 3.99 -22.26 8.25
C THR A 154 2.61 -21.73 8.60
N ILE A 155 1.94 -21.10 7.65
CA ILE A 155 0.54 -20.66 7.76
C ILE A 155 -0.28 -21.51 6.81
N SER A 156 -1.31 -22.17 7.34
CA SER A 156 -2.25 -22.97 6.57
C SER A 156 -3.63 -22.35 6.65
N PHE A 157 -4.16 -21.93 5.50
CA PHE A 157 -5.49 -21.35 5.36
C PHE A 157 -6.50 -22.44 5.04
N SER A 158 -7.70 -22.32 5.58
CA SER A 158 -8.83 -23.16 5.19
C SER A 158 -9.62 -22.41 4.11
N ASP A 159 -9.78 -23.03 2.95
CA ASP A 159 -10.51 -22.49 1.82
C ASP A 159 -11.98 -22.18 2.19
N ILE A 160 -12.47 -21.02 1.77
CA ILE A 160 -13.89 -20.67 1.80
C ILE A 160 -14.44 -20.95 0.40
N PRO A 161 -15.26 -22.00 0.22
CA PRO A 161 -15.70 -22.40 -1.10
C PRO A 161 -16.42 -21.28 -1.86
N GLY A 162 -15.95 -20.99 -3.06
CA GLY A 162 -16.58 -20.06 -4.01
C GLY A 162 -16.09 -18.63 -3.95
N GLU A 163 -15.18 -18.27 -3.05
CA GLU A 163 -14.58 -16.94 -2.97
C GLU A 163 -13.05 -17.02 -3.05
N ASN A 164 -12.46 -16.24 -3.95
CA ASN A 164 -11.02 -16.02 -3.94
C ASN A 164 -10.72 -14.98 -2.87
N GLN A 165 -9.96 -15.36 -1.85
CA GLN A 165 -9.55 -14.45 -0.79
C GLN A 165 -8.16 -13.89 -1.03
N HIS A 166 -7.96 -12.68 -0.52
CA HIS A 166 -6.69 -11.99 -0.56
C HIS A 166 -6.25 -11.64 0.85
N TYR A 167 -4.98 -11.85 1.15
CA TYR A 167 -4.45 -11.65 2.49
C TYR A 167 -3.23 -10.73 2.48
N LEU A 168 -3.12 -9.94 3.54
CA LEU A 168 -1.88 -9.29 3.94
C LEU A 168 -1.38 -9.96 5.22
N ILE A 169 -0.18 -10.54 5.15
CA ILE A 169 0.44 -11.25 6.25
C ILE A 169 1.60 -10.43 6.79
N ASN A 170 1.56 -10.11 8.08
CA ASN A 170 2.65 -9.43 8.79
C ASN A 170 3.09 -10.29 9.97
N LEU A 171 4.40 -10.38 10.16
CA LEU A 171 5.03 -11.04 11.28
C LEU A 171 5.82 -10.03 12.11
N HIS A 172 5.64 -10.09 13.40
CA HIS A 172 6.44 -9.35 14.36
C HIS A 172 7.02 -10.32 15.38
N ALA A 173 8.24 -10.08 15.83
CA ALA A 173 8.82 -10.80 16.93
C ALA A 173 8.91 -9.92 18.19
N HIS A 174 8.76 -10.55 19.32
CA HIS A 174 8.89 -9.95 20.63
C HIS A 174 9.92 -10.75 21.43
N TYR A 175 10.91 -10.05 22.00
CA TYR A 175 11.89 -10.68 22.85
C TYR A 175 11.41 -10.67 24.29
N ARG A 176 11.35 -11.87 24.88
CA ARG A 176 11.26 -12.02 26.32
C ARG A 176 12.64 -12.38 26.88
N ASN A 177 13.20 -11.55 27.75
CA ASN A 177 14.46 -11.85 28.39
C ASN A 177 14.29 -13.01 29.37
N GLY A 178 14.77 -14.21 29.01
CA GLY A 178 14.64 -15.42 29.82
C GLY A 178 15.43 -15.39 31.14
N ILE A 179 16.41 -14.50 31.28
CA ILE A 179 17.25 -14.35 32.49
C ILE A 179 16.60 -13.39 33.49
N THR A 180 16.05 -12.28 33.05
CA THR A 180 15.49 -11.23 33.93
C THR A 180 13.99 -11.26 34.02
N GLY A 181 13.29 -11.98 33.13
CA GLY A 181 11.83 -11.97 32.99
C GLY A 181 11.27 -10.62 32.52
N GLN A 182 12.13 -9.66 32.15
CA GLN A 182 11.72 -8.38 31.64
C GLN A 182 11.30 -8.56 30.17
N ASP A 183 10.06 -8.22 29.89
CA ASP A 183 9.58 -8.04 28.52
C ASP A 183 10.28 -6.83 27.93
N THR A 184 10.90 -6.98 26.76
CA THR A 184 11.16 -5.83 25.91
C THR A 184 9.80 -5.49 25.29
N SER A 185 9.26 -4.33 25.64
CA SER A 185 7.92 -3.90 25.21
C SER A 185 7.80 -3.61 23.70
N GLU A 186 8.82 -3.89 22.93
CA GLU A 186 8.89 -3.54 21.51
C GLU A 186 8.75 -4.79 20.65
N TYR A 187 7.71 -4.76 19.80
CA TYR A 187 7.55 -5.67 18.67
C TYR A 187 8.29 -5.09 17.48
N PHE A 188 9.18 -5.87 16.88
CA PHE A 188 9.84 -5.45 15.65
C PHE A 188 9.32 -6.28 14.46
N PRO A 189 9.10 -5.63 13.30
CA PRO A 189 8.65 -6.31 12.12
C PRO A 189 9.73 -7.26 11.60
N LEU A 190 9.31 -8.43 11.17
CA LEU A 190 10.16 -9.40 10.50
C LEU A 190 9.87 -9.41 9.01
N TYR A 191 10.94 -9.59 8.24
CA TYR A 191 10.83 -9.76 6.80
C TYR A 191 10.63 -11.24 6.50
N LEU A 192 9.43 -11.56 6.00
CA LEU A 192 9.11 -12.90 5.56
C LEU A 192 9.65 -13.17 4.16
N GLU A 193 10.21 -14.34 3.93
CA GLU A 193 10.56 -14.83 2.60
C GLU A 193 9.88 -16.16 2.29
N THR A 194 9.38 -16.27 1.06
CA THR A 194 8.73 -17.48 0.57
C THR A 194 9.00 -17.64 -0.92
N THR A 195 8.99 -18.88 -1.39
CA THR A 195 9.08 -19.23 -2.82
C THR A 195 7.70 -19.40 -3.46
N ASN A 196 6.62 -19.17 -2.73
CA ASN A 196 5.27 -19.30 -3.25
C ASN A 196 5.00 -18.21 -4.30
N GLN A 197 4.53 -18.60 -5.49
CA GLN A 197 4.32 -17.70 -6.61
C GLN A 197 3.09 -16.78 -6.43
N ASN A 198 2.15 -17.16 -5.56
CA ASN A 198 0.97 -16.36 -5.25
C ASN A 198 1.23 -15.31 -4.15
N ALA A 199 2.46 -15.28 -3.63
CA ALA A 199 2.87 -14.37 -2.58
C ALA A 199 3.78 -13.28 -3.14
N THR A 200 3.44 -12.03 -2.89
CA THR A 200 4.22 -10.86 -3.29
C THR A 200 4.64 -10.08 -2.05
N ARG A 201 5.92 -9.83 -1.90
CA ARG A 201 6.42 -8.97 -0.82
C ARG A 201 6.11 -7.52 -1.12
N ILE A 202 5.58 -6.82 -0.15
CA ILE A 202 5.38 -5.37 -0.21
C ILE A 202 6.46 -4.64 0.62
N ASN A 203 6.79 -3.41 0.22
CA ASN A 203 7.91 -2.66 0.81
C ASN A 203 7.74 -2.36 2.31
N GLU A 204 6.53 -2.43 2.85
CA GLU A 204 6.23 -2.23 4.27
C GLU A 204 6.49 -3.46 5.14
N GLY A 205 7.09 -4.52 4.55
CA GLY A 205 7.51 -5.72 5.27
C GLY A 205 6.46 -6.84 5.32
N GLY A 206 5.28 -6.62 4.74
CA GLY A 206 4.23 -7.64 4.65
C GLY A 206 4.33 -8.51 3.40
N ILE A 207 3.63 -9.63 3.42
CA ILE A 207 3.39 -10.50 2.26
C ILE A 207 1.95 -10.35 1.83
N LEU A 208 1.77 -9.93 0.59
CA LEU A 208 0.49 -9.94 -0.10
C LEU A 208 0.30 -11.31 -0.75
N LEU A 209 -0.80 -11.98 -0.43
CA LEU A 209 -1.11 -13.32 -0.87
C LEU A 209 -2.49 -13.35 -1.53
N SER A 210 -2.61 -14.12 -2.63
CA SER A 210 -3.88 -14.40 -3.30
C SER A 210 -4.13 -15.90 -3.35
N GLU A 211 -5.36 -16.30 -3.11
CA GLU A 211 -5.85 -17.67 -3.37
C GLU A 211 -6.25 -17.88 -4.83
N GLU A 212 -6.17 -16.87 -5.67
CA GLU A 212 -6.56 -16.98 -7.08
C GLU A 212 -5.82 -18.14 -7.78
N GLY A 213 -6.59 -19.08 -8.32
CA GLY A 213 -6.06 -20.27 -8.97
C GLY A 213 -5.64 -21.40 -8.03
N VAL A 214 -5.97 -21.32 -6.74
CA VAL A 214 -5.74 -22.37 -5.75
C VAL A 214 -7.07 -23.06 -5.44
N ASP A 215 -7.19 -24.35 -5.77
CA ASP A 215 -8.45 -25.11 -5.64
C ASP A 215 -8.67 -25.72 -4.23
N ARG A 216 -7.80 -25.45 -3.25
CA ARG A 216 -7.82 -26.12 -1.93
C ARG A 216 -7.12 -25.28 -0.86
N ASP A 217 -7.14 -25.82 0.38
CA ASP A 217 -6.41 -25.29 1.52
C ASP A 217 -4.97 -24.88 1.12
N LEU A 218 -4.64 -23.63 1.36
CA LEU A 218 -3.36 -23.05 1.02
C LEU A 218 -2.41 -23.09 2.21
N ALA A 219 -1.29 -23.79 2.10
CA ALA A 219 -0.24 -23.77 3.09
C ALA A 219 1.02 -23.07 2.55
N ILE A 220 1.52 -22.10 3.28
CA ILE A 220 2.71 -21.34 2.90
C ILE A 220 3.73 -21.38 4.02
N ARG A 221 4.95 -21.68 3.64
CA ARG A 221 6.12 -21.67 4.52
C ARG A 221 6.97 -20.45 4.25
N PHE A 222 7.32 -19.76 5.31
CA PHE A 222 8.14 -18.55 5.31
C PHE A 222 9.41 -18.77 6.12
N ALA A 223 10.54 -18.23 5.66
CA ALA A 223 11.71 -18.02 6.49
C ALA A 223 11.59 -16.69 7.24
N THR A 224 11.89 -16.69 8.53
CA THR A 224 11.73 -15.51 9.39
C THR A 224 12.99 -14.62 9.43
N GLY A 225 14.12 -15.13 8.96
CA GLY A 225 15.41 -14.47 9.07
C GLY A 225 16.02 -14.47 10.48
N ILE A 226 15.38 -15.15 11.42
CA ILE A 226 15.85 -15.29 12.81
C ILE A 226 16.05 -16.75 13.15
N ASN A 227 17.10 -17.03 13.92
CA ASN A 227 17.34 -18.35 14.53
C ASN A 227 17.19 -18.23 16.05
N SER A 228 16.01 -18.53 16.57
CA SER A 228 15.70 -18.40 17.99
C SER A 228 16.46 -19.39 18.86
N ILE A 229 16.88 -20.56 18.31
CA ILE A 229 17.64 -21.58 19.03
C ILE A 229 18.98 -21.04 19.55
N ASN A 230 19.57 -20.11 18.82
CA ASN A 230 20.87 -19.50 19.17
C ASN A 230 20.75 -18.31 20.14
N TYR A 231 19.54 -17.88 20.46
CA TYR A 231 19.33 -16.77 21.37
C TYR A 231 19.03 -17.25 22.80
N LEU A 232 19.61 -16.58 23.79
CA LEU A 232 19.30 -16.75 25.21
C LEU A 232 17.91 -16.19 25.58
N PHE A 233 17.13 -15.77 24.60
CA PHE A 233 15.85 -15.11 24.74
C PHE A 233 14.74 -16.02 24.19
N GLN A 234 13.60 -16.06 24.86
CA GLN A 234 12.38 -16.60 24.26
C GLN A 234 11.85 -15.59 23.26
N LEU A 235 11.60 -16.03 22.04
CA LEU A 235 10.91 -15.26 21.00
C LEU A 235 9.44 -15.67 20.98
N GLU A 236 8.58 -14.69 21.07
CA GLU A 236 7.15 -14.80 20.77
C GLU A 236 6.91 -14.19 19.38
N TYR A 237 6.21 -14.92 18.52
CA TYR A 237 5.83 -14.44 17.21
C TYR A 237 4.38 -13.96 17.21
N ARG A 238 4.17 -12.70 16.79
CA ARG A 238 2.85 -12.17 16.55
C ARG A 238 2.55 -12.21 15.06
N ILE A 239 1.66 -13.11 14.68
CA ILE A 239 1.20 -13.31 13.31
C ILE A 239 -0.06 -12.50 13.13
N THR A 240 -0.04 -11.57 12.18
CA THR A 240 -1.21 -10.76 11.79
C THR A 240 -1.60 -11.13 10.38
N VAL A 241 -2.81 -11.60 10.19
CA VAL A 241 -3.40 -11.91 8.89
C VAL A 241 -4.62 -11.01 8.71
N SER A 242 -4.57 -10.17 7.69
CA SER A 242 -5.68 -9.32 7.28
C SER A 242 -6.26 -9.85 5.98
N THR A 243 -7.52 -10.29 6.00
CA THR A 243 -8.27 -10.53 4.75
C THR A 243 -8.61 -9.18 4.15
N LEU A 244 -8.30 -8.99 2.89
CA LEU A 244 -8.47 -7.74 2.17
C LEU A 244 -9.71 -7.78 1.28
N SER A 245 -10.42 -6.65 1.15
CA SER A 245 -11.33 -6.49 0.02
C SER A 245 -10.56 -6.53 -1.31
N ASP A 246 -11.21 -6.98 -2.38
CA ASP A 246 -10.59 -7.09 -3.72
C ASP A 246 -9.95 -5.77 -4.17
N GLU A 247 -10.60 -4.65 -3.88
CA GLU A 247 -10.12 -3.32 -4.24
C GLU A 247 -8.90 -2.92 -3.42
N LEU A 248 -8.86 -3.25 -2.13
CA LEU A 248 -7.68 -2.99 -1.31
C LEU A 248 -6.50 -3.85 -1.77
N TYR A 249 -6.75 -5.10 -2.15
CA TYR A 249 -5.71 -5.96 -2.72
C TYR A 249 -5.15 -5.38 -4.02
N LYS A 250 -6.01 -4.99 -4.98
CA LYS A 250 -5.59 -4.35 -6.23
C LYS A 250 -4.82 -3.05 -5.99
N PHE A 251 -5.25 -2.28 -4.99
CA PHE A 251 -4.54 -1.07 -4.59
C PHE A 251 -3.12 -1.41 -4.10
N TYR A 252 -2.96 -2.37 -3.19
CA TYR A 252 -1.63 -2.76 -2.71
C TYR A 252 -0.74 -3.33 -3.82
N GLN A 253 -1.29 -4.10 -4.75
CA GLN A 253 -0.54 -4.58 -5.92
C GLN A 253 -0.02 -3.41 -6.77
N SER A 254 -0.89 -2.47 -7.12
CA SER A 254 -0.51 -1.31 -7.93
C SER A 254 0.45 -0.39 -7.19
N TYR A 255 0.28 -0.21 -5.89
CA TYR A 255 1.16 0.59 -5.04
C TYR A 255 2.56 -0.03 -4.93
N SER A 256 2.66 -1.34 -4.75
CA SER A 256 3.93 -2.05 -4.76
C SER A 256 4.65 -1.91 -6.11
N ALA A 257 3.92 -2.06 -7.21
CA ALA A 257 4.47 -1.85 -8.55
C ALA A 257 4.95 -0.40 -8.75
N PHE A 258 4.18 0.57 -8.28
CA PHE A 258 4.56 1.99 -8.31
C PHE A 258 5.84 2.27 -7.52
N GLN A 259 5.95 1.74 -6.30
CA GLN A 259 7.16 1.90 -5.49
C GLN A 259 8.40 1.26 -6.15
N ASN A 260 8.23 0.08 -6.75
CA ASN A 260 9.32 -0.61 -7.46
C ASN A 260 9.76 0.13 -8.75
N ALA A 261 8.86 0.90 -9.36
CA ALA A 261 9.16 1.73 -10.53
C ALA A 261 9.85 3.05 -10.16
N GLN A 262 9.71 3.52 -8.91
CA GLN A 262 10.31 4.77 -8.47
C GLN A 262 11.84 4.73 -8.57
N GLY A 263 12.42 5.82 -9.09
CA GLY A 263 13.87 5.94 -9.25
C GLY A 263 14.46 5.22 -10.47
N ASN A 264 13.67 4.47 -11.22
CA ASN A 264 14.08 3.88 -12.50
C ASN A 264 13.53 4.70 -13.68
N PRO A 265 14.36 5.52 -14.36
CA PRO A 265 13.91 6.37 -15.48
C PRO A 265 13.45 5.58 -16.71
N PHE A 266 13.68 4.27 -16.75
CA PHE A 266 13.27 3.37 -17.82
C PHE A 266 12.04 2.52 -17.46
N ALA A 267 11.53 2.64 -16.23
CA ALA A 267 10.31 1.94 -15.85
C ALA A 267 9.09 2.55 -16.54
N GLU A 268 8.16 1.71 -16.92
CA GLU A 268 6.85 2.18 -17.40
C GLU A 268 6.11 2.89 -16.27
N PRO A 269 5.38 3.97 -16.55
CA PRO A 269 4.53 4.62 -15.56
C PRO A 269 3.47 3.65 -15.00
N VAL A 270 3.42 3.54 -13.69
CA VAL A 270 2.41 2.73 -13.01
C VAL A 270 1.25 3.60 -12.57
N ILE A 271 0.04 3.21 -12.95
CA ILE A 271 -1.20 3.85 -12.50
C ILE A 271 -1.66 3.13 -11.23
N LEU A 272 -1.87 3.89 -10.15
CA LEU A 272 -2.44 3.35 -8.93
C LEU A 272 -3.90 2.97 -9.15
N TYR A 273 -4.28 1.80 -8.63
CA TYR A 273 -5.65 1.36 -8.66
C TYR A 273 -6.54 2.31 -7.85
N SER A 274 -7.74 2.55 -8.36
CA SER A 274 -8.77 3.35 -7.70
C SER A 274 -10.13 2.68 -7.84
N ASN A 275 -10.95 2.77 -6.80
CA ASN A 275 -12.36 2.41 -6.81
C ASN A 275 -13.28 3.60 -6.50
N MET A 276 -12.72 4.81 -6.40
CA MET A 276 -13.51 6.02 -6.25
C MET A 276 -14.25 6.37 -7.55
N SER A 277 -15.41 7.00 -7.46
CA SER A 277 -16.27 7.32 -8.61
C SER A 277 -15.63 8.22 -9.67
N ASN A 278 -14.52 8.87 -9.35
CA ASN A 278 -13.72 9.70 -10.27
C ASN A 278 -12.37 9.07 -10.62
N ASP A 279 -12.16 7.79 -10.32
CA ASP A 279 -10.93 7.03 -10.56
C ASP A 279 -9.67 7.60 -9.85
N ILE A 280 -9.83 8.35 -8.73
CA ILE A 280 -8.71 8.96 -8.01
C ILE A 280 -8.79 8.72 -6.51
N GLY A 281 -7.97 7.81 -6.00
CA GLY A 281 -7.94 7.40 -4.60
C GLY A 281 -8.48 5.99 -4.38
N CYS A 282 -8.60 5.57 -3.12
CA CYS A 282 -9.06 4.22 -2.80
C CYS A 282 -9.79 4.17 -1.46
N PHE A 283 -10.94 3.52 -1.45
CA PHE A 283 -11.63 3.09 -0.25
C PHE A 283 -11.44 1.58 -0.11
N GLY A 284 -10.68 1.15 0.90
CA GLY A 284 -10.34 -0.25 1.13
C GLY A 284 -10.71 -0.71 2.53
N ILE A 285 -11.11 -1.98 2.65
CA ILE A 285 -11.51 -2.58 3.93
C ILE A 285 -10.76 -3.89 4.13
N SER A 286 -10.39 -4.16 5.40
CA SER A 286 -9.78 -5.42 5.81
C SER A 286 -10.38 -5.96 7.10
N THR A 287 -10.30 -7.29 7.25
CA THR A 287 -10.67 -8.00 8.47
C THR A 287 -9.43 -8.70 9.02
N THR A 288 -8.96 -8.26 10.18
CA THR A 288 -7.68 -8.72 10.76
C THR A 288 -7.88 -9.71 11.90
N ILE A 289 -7.00 -10.71 11.93
CA ILE A 289 -6.79 -11.66 13.04
C ILE A 289 -5.34 -11.59 13.48
N ARG A 290 -5.14 -11.66 14.79
CA ARG A 290 -3.81 -11.80 15.41
C ARG A 290 -3.73 -13.11 16.16
N LYS A 291 -2.63 -13.83 15.98
CA LYS A 291 -2.25 -15.03 16.75
C LYS A 291 -0.86 -14.84 17.32
N TRP A 292 -0.61 -15.56 18.39
CA TRP A 292 0.66 -15.62 19.09
C TRP A 292 1.17 -17.07 19.05
N GLU A 293 2.45 -17.25 18.72
CA GLU A 293 3.14 -18.53 18.70
C GLU A 293 4.54 -18.41 19.36
#